data_fab7d69106338d9e9f6f8d797e86b683
#
_entry.id   fab7d69106338d9e9f6f8d797e86b683
#
_cell.length_a   1.000
_cell.length_b   1.000
_cell.length_c   1.000
_cell.angle_alpha   90.00
_cell.angle_beta   90.00
_cell.angle_gamma   90.00
#
_symmetry.space_group_name_H-M   'P 1'
#
loop_
_entity.id
_entity.type
_entity.pdbx_description
1 polymer ?
#
loop_
_entity_poly.entity_id
_entity_poly.type
_entity_poly.pdbx_seq_one_letter_code
_entity_poly.pdbx_strand_id
1 'polypeptide(L)'
;MRPETAIIEIHGQYRIHTEFYGNPAAQQTIILVNGSLSTTASFAQTVKYLQPHYNVVLYDQPYAGQSKPHNENRTPISKECEARILLELIERFRAEVVMSFSWGGVATLLALAQRPGRIRRAVVNSFSPQLNPAMLDYLHRGLDYLAACDRTQVGNLVNETIGRYLPQLFKRYNFRHVSSLDEHEYHQMHFHIREVLRLNADSYTESFAGIEIPVLFMNGELDIYTTPHEARQFGQLIRGAEFHTIRNAGHFIDVEHKAAWQQTQDALLAFLRPQRTQPLNPIYRPSPTAPASPRRPRQLTATATGSPAPLAEKPAKSTKPRPGLHLPPRIW
;
A
#
# COMPACT_ATOMS: atom_id res chain seq x y z
N MET A 1 -23.69 7.15 -7.34
CA MET A 1 -24.01 5.74 -7.69
C MET A 1 -23.99 4.94 -6.40
N ARG A 2 -24.85 3.92 -6.25
CA ARG A 2 -24.76 3.00 -5.09
C ARG A 2 -23.73 1.93 -5.39
N PRO A 3 -22.88 1.54 -4.43
CA PRO A 3 -21.93 0.44 -4.62
C PRO A 3 -22.65 -0.91 -4.65
N GLU A 4 -22.01 -1.88 -5.26
CA GLU A 4 -22.29 -3.29 -5.03
C GLU A 4 -21.61 -3.68 -3.71
N THR A 5 -22.36 -4.23 -2.76
CA THR A 5 -21.83 -4.63 -1.45
C THR A 5 -21.78 -6.13 -1.33
N ALA A 6 -20.74 -6.65 -0.69
CA ALA A 6 -20.59 -8.07 -0.41
C ALA A 6 -19.87 -8.31 0.92
N ILE A 7 -20.13 -9.45 1.52
CA ILE A 7 -19.31 -10.02 2.60
C ILE A 7 -18.43 -11.12 1.99
N ILE A 8 -17.13 -10.90 2.05
CA ILE A 8 -16.14 -11.81 1.47
C ILE A 8 -15.44 -12.58 2.58
N GLU A 9 -15.44 -13.90 2.48
CA GLU A 9 -14.66 -14.73 3.38
C GLU A 9 -13.20 -14.79 2.92
N ILE A 10 -12.28 -14.53 3.85
CA ILE A 10 -10.85 -14.54 3.65
C ILE A 10 -10.19 -15.55 4.58
N HIS A 11 -9.42 -16.47 4.00
CA HIS A 11 -8.68 -17.53 4.68
C HIS A 11 -9.53 -18.42 5.60
N GLY A 12 -10.86 -18.52 5.37
CA GLY A 12 -11.78 -19.24 6.24
C GLY A 12 -11.91 -18.67 7.66
N GLN A 13 -11.38 -17.45 7.88
CA GLN A 13 -11.28 -16.85 9.22
C GLN A 13 -11.97 -15.49 9.33
N TYR A 14 -11.87 -14.65 8.30
CA TYR A 14 -12.39 -13.29 8.34
C TYR A 14 -13.49 -13.08 7.31
N ARG A 15 -14.54 -12.38 7.70
CA ARG A 15 -15.64 -11.96 6.84
C ARG A 15 -15.58 -10.45 6.65
N ILE A 16 -15.23 -10.03 5.46
CA ILE A 16 -14.89 -8.66 5.11
C ILE A 16 -16.01 -8.01 4.31
N HIS A 17 -16.60 -6.95 4.85
CA HIS A 17 -17.50 -6.08 4.10
C HIS A 17 -16.73 -5.32 3.04
N THR A 18 -17.22 -5.37 1.81
CA THR A 18 -16.64 -4.68 0.67
C THR A 18 -17.70 -3.86 -0.07
N GLU A 19 -17.29 -2.74 -0.61
CA GLU A 19 -18.08 -1.89 -1.49
C GLU A 19 -17.35 -1.74 -2.83
N PHE A 20 -18.02 -2.10 -3.91
CA PHE A 20 -17.48 -1.97 -5.27
C PHE A 20 -18.24 -0.90 -6.04
N TYR A 21 -17.56 0.17 -6.41
CA TYR A 21 -18.07 1.24 -7.26
C TYR A 21 -17.58 1.01 -8.69
N GLY A 22 -18.37 0.29 -9.47
CA GLY A 22 -18.04 -0.04 -10.85
C GLY A 22 -18.14 1.16 -11.78
N ASN A 23 -17.26 1.23 -12.76
CA ASN A 23 -17.32 2.14 -13.90
C ASN A 23 -17.04 1.35 -15.18
N PRO A 24 -18.05 1.16 -16.06
CA PRO A 24 -17.89 0.36 -17.29
C PRO A 24 -16.80 0.88 -18.25
N ALA A 25 -16.45 2.17 -18.15
CA ALA A 25 -15.39 2.76 -18.96
C ALA A 25 -13.98 2.63 -18.33
N ALA A 26 -13.90 2.26 -17.04
CA ALA A 26 -12.64 2.13 -16.35
C ALA A 26 -11.91 0.85 -16.76
N GLN A 27 -10.62 0.97 -17.02
CA GLN A 27 -9.75 -0.16 -17.35
C GLN A 27 -8.97 -0.68 -16.14
N GLN A 28 -8.97 0.05 -15.04
CA GLN A 28 -8.21 -0.27 -13.83
C GLN A 28 -9.09 -0.21 -12.60
N THR A 29 -8.71 -1.00 -11.61
CA THR A 29 -9.34 -1.05 -10.29
C THR A 29 -8.37 -0.49 -9.25
N ILE A 30 -8.86 0.42 -8.40
CA ILE A 30 -8.15 0.96 -7.25
C ILE A 30 -8.81 0.45 -5.96
N ILE A 31 -8.01 -0.06 -5.03
CA ILE A 31 -8.46 -0.45 -3.70
C ILE A 31 -7.98 0.56 -2.67
N LEU A 32 -8.88 0.99 -1.77
CA LEU A 32 -8.60 2.00 -0.74
C LEU A 32 -8.49 1.34 0.63
N VAL A 33 -7.44 1.72 1.37
CA VAL A 33 -7.11 1.18 2.70
C VAL A 33 -7.31 2.25 3.76
N ASN A 34 -8.19 1.99 4.70
CA ASN A 34 -8.53 2.92 5.78
C ASN A 34 -7.36 3.16 6.74
N GLY A 35 -7.32 4.36 7.31
CA GLY A 35 -6.55 4.69 8.51
C GLY A 35 -7.18 4.11 9.77
N SER A 36 -6.59 4.47 10.90
CA SER A 36 -7.07 4.05 12.23
C SER A 36 -8.45 4.60 12.54
N LEU A 37 -9.25 3.80 13.23
CA LEU A 37 -10.60 4.17 13.70
C LEU A 37 -11.57 4.59 12.57
N SER A 38 -11.27 4.23 11.32
CA SER A 38 -12.04 4.62 10.14
C SER A 38 -12.77 3.43 9.51
N THR A 39 -13.78 3.75 8.70
CA THR A 39 -14.58 2.79 7.92
C THR A 39 -14.66 3.22 6.46
N THR A 40 -15.28 2.43 5.59
CA THR A 40 -15.54 2.77 4.19
C THR A 40 -16.18 4.15 4.02
N ALA A 41 -16.98 4.60 4.98
CA ALA A 41 -17.65 5.90 4.95
C ALA A 41 -16.67 7.10 4.88
N SER A 42 -15.45 6.96 5.38
CA SER A 42 -14.43 8.03 5.32
C SER A 42 -13.99 8.36 3.89
N PHE A 43 -14.16 7.44 2.96
CA PHE A 43 -13.78 7.62 1.55
C PHE A 43 -14.86 8.25 0.66
N ALA A 44 -15.98 8.70 1.22
CA ALA A 44 -17.10 9.22 0.42
C ALA A 44 -16.70 10.36 -0.55
N GLN A 45 -15.74 11.21 -0.14
CA GLN A 45 -15.22 12.27 -0.99
C GLN A 45 -14.21 11.74 -2.01
N THR A 46 -13.34 10.82 -1.59
CA THR A 46 -12.32 10.19 -2.43
C THR A 46 -12.96 9.41 -3.59
N VAL A 47 -14.02 8.66 -3.33
CA VAL A 47 -14.78 7.94 -4.36
C VAL A 47 -15.32 8.88 -5.43
N LYS A 48 -15.79 10.07 -5.08
CA LYS A 48 -16.37 11.02 -6.05
C LYS A 48 -15.43 11.43 -7.16
N TYR A 49 -14.12 11.55 -6.85
CA TYR A 49 -13.14 11.94 -7.86
C TYR A 49 -12.38 10.75 -8.49
N LEU A 50 -12.41 9.57 -7.86
CA LEU A 50 -11.79 8.37 -8.43
C LEU A 50 -12.72 7.61 -9.37
N GLN A 51 -13.98 7.44 -8.99
CA GLN A 51 -14.96 6.62 -9.70
C GLN A 51 -15.18 7.04 -11.18
N PRO A 52 -15.04 8.31 -11.60
CA PRO A 52 -15.06 8.66 -13.01
C PRO A 52 -13.94 8.04 -13.85
N HIS A 53 -12.86 7.58 -13.21
CA HIS A 53 -11.65 7.09 -13.88
C HIS A 53 -11.32 5.63 -13.59
N TYR A 54 -11.79 5.10 -12.43
CA TYR A 54 -11.45 3.78 -11.90
C TYR A 54 -12.68 3.01 -11.44
N ASN A 55 -12.60 1.69 -11.44
CA ASN A 55 -13.38 0.91 -10.49
C ASN A 55 -12.78 1.14 -9.10
N VAL A 56 -13.61 1.42 -8.10
CA VAL A 56 -13.13 1.71 -6.75
C VAL A 56 -13.62 0.63 -5.78
N VAL A 57 -12.71 0.03 -5.04
CA VAL A 57 -12.98 -0.94 -3.99
C VAL A 57 -12.71 -0.32 -2.63
N LEU A 58 -13.69 -0.38 -1.75
CA LEU A 58 -13.55 -0.06 -0.34
C LEU A 58 -13.78 -1.33 0.48
N TYR A 59 -13.22 -1.40 1.67
CA TYR A 59 -13.49 -2.47 2.61
C TYR A 59 -13.32 -2.02 4.05
N ASP A 60 -14.04 -2.67 4.96
CA ASP A 60 -13.85 -2.50 6.39
C ASP A 60 -12.97 -3.62 6.93
N GLN A 61 -12.07 -3.30 7.87
CA GLN A 61 -11.29 -4.31 8.58
C GLN A 61 -12.20 -5.23 9.40
N PRO A 62 -11.79 -6.46 9.75
CA PRO A 62 -12.65 -7.43 10.46
C PRO A 62 -13.30 -6.88 11.73
N TYR A 63 -12.61 -5.99 12.43
CA TYR A 63 -13.02 -5.38 13.69
C TYR A 63 -13.81 -4.08 13.53
N ALA A 64 -13.99 -3.58 12.31
CA ALA A 64 -14.54 -2.24 12.04
C ALA A 64 -15.80 -2.28 11.17
N GLY A 65 -16.57 -1.22 11.24
CA GLY A 65 -17.68 -0.93 10.34
C GLY A 65 -18.64 -2.08 10.14
N GLN A 66 -18.96 -2.34 8.88
CA GLN A 66 -19.91 -3.40 8.47
C GLN A 66 -19.28 -4.80 8.45
N SER A 67 -17.96 -4.93 8.59
CA SER A 67 -17.32 -6.25 8.77
C SER A 67 -17.51 -6.78 10.18
N LYS A 68 -17.52 -5.91 11.19
CA LYS A 68 -17.56 -6.27 12.61
C LYS A 68 -18.71 -7.24 13.00
N PRO A 69 -19.97 -7.06 12.55
CA PRO A 69 -21.06 -7.98 12.89
C PRO A 69 -20.88 -9.42 12.37
N HIS A 70 -19.97 -9.61 11.42
CA HIS A 70 -19.72 -10.91 10.80
C HIS A 70 -18.50 -11.64 11.39
N ASN A 71 -17.76 -10.98 12.32
CA ASN A 71 -16.54 -11.51 12.93
C ASN A 71 -16.73 -11.60 14.46
N GLU A 72 -16.97 -12.79 14.95
CA GLU A 72 -17.19 -13.04 16.39
C GLU A 72 -15.89 -13.04 17.20
N ASN A 73 -14.78 -13.42 16.56
CA ASN A 73 -13.47 -13.43 17.21
C ASN A 73 -12.99 -11.99 17.47
N ARG A 74 -12.83 -11.65 18.74
CA ARG A 74 -12.43 -10.33 19.23
C ARG A 74 -10.94 -10.24 19.57
N THR A 75 -10.14 -11.23 19.21
CA THR A 75 -8.68 -11.14 19.36
C THR A 75 -8.13 -10.08 18.40
N PRO A 76 -7.34 -9.12 18.92
CA PRO A 76 -6.73 -8.12 18.07
C PRO A 76 -5.85 -8.73 16.97
N ILE A 77 -5.90 -8.15 15.79
CA ILE A 77 -5.11 -8.58 14.63
C ILE A 77 -3.95 -7.61 14.38
N SER A 78 -2.81 -8.17 13.95
CA SER A 78 -1.63 -7.38 13.65
C SER A 78 -1.71 -6.68 12.28
N LYS A 79 -0.80 -5.75 12.01
CA LYS A 79 -0.69 -5.09 10.71
C LYS A 79 -0.28 -6.05 9.59
N GLU A 80 0.47 -7.10 9.88
CA GLU A 80 0.78 -8.18 8.94
C GLU A 80 -0.48 -8.98 8.58
N CYS A 81 -1.40 -9.17 9.53
CA CYS A 81 -2.68 -9.78 9.26
C CYS A 81 -3.53 -8.90 8.33
N GLU A 82 -3.61 -7.60 8.59
CA GLU A 82 -4.27 -6.63 7.70
C GLU A 82 -3.65 -6.63 6.30
N ALA A 83 -2.31 -6.74 6.21
CA ALA A 83 -1.61 -6.84 4.92
C ALA A 83 -1.99 -8.12 4.15
N ARG A 84 -2.14 -9.26 4.83
CA ARG A 84 -2.60 -10.52 4.19
C ARG A 84 -4.05 -10.41 3.69
N ILE A 85 -4.93 -9.78 4.46
CA ILE A 85 -6.31 -9.49 4.04
C ILE A 85 -6.30 -8.62 2.78
N LEU A 86 -5.49 -7.55 2.78
CA LEU A 86 -5.34 -6.66 1.62
C LEU A 86 -4.85 -7.40 0.37
N LEU A 87 -3.85 -8.28 0.50
CA LEU A 87 -3.33 -9.07 -0.62
C LEU A 87 -4.41 -9.96 -1.24
N GLU A 88 -5.23 -10.62 -0.43
CA GLU A 88 -6.34 -11.43 -0.92
C GLU A 88 -7.40 -10.59 -1.64
N LEU A 89 -7.73 -9.41 -1.10
CA LEU A 89 -8.67 -8.49 -1.74
C LEU A 89 -8.12 -7.94 -3.06
N ILE A 90 -6.80 -7.63 -3.14
CA ILE A 90 -6.13 -7.23 -4.37
C ILE A 90 -6.32 -8.29 -5.47
N GLU A 91 -6.10 -9.56 -5.16
CA GLU A 91 -6.28 -10.65 -6.13
C GLU A 91 -7.75 -10.82 -6.52
N ARG A 92 -8.65 -10.80 -5.56
CA ARG A 92 -10.08 -11.02 -5.78
C ARG A 92 -10.72 -9.94 -6.64
N PHE A 93 -10.39 -8.68 -6.39
CA PHE A 93 -10.89 -7.53 -7.18
C PHE A 93 -10.01 -7.19 -8.36
N ARG A 94 -8.90 -7.93 -8.56
CA ARG A 94 -7.92 -7.69 -9.63
C ARG A 94 -7.42 -6.24 -9.62
N ALA A 95 -7.17 -5.70 -8.41
CA ALA A 95 -6.75 -4.31 -8.28
C ALA A 95 -5.32 -4.10 -8.81
N GLU A 96 -5.14 -3.03 -9.60
CA GLU A 96 -3.83 -2.61 -10.12
C GLU A 96 -3.24 -1.42 -9.37
N VAL A 97 -4.06 -0.73 -8.59
CA VAL A 97 -3.65 0.41 -7.77
C VAL A 97 -4.11 0.21 -6.33
N VAL A 98 -3.25 0.52 -5.38
CA VAL A 98 -3.62 0.62 -3.97
C VAL A 98 -3.40 2.04 -3.47
N MET A 99 -4.34 2.55 -2.69
CA MET A 99 -4.24 3.86 -2.04
C MET A 99 -4.60 3.72 -0.58
N SER A 100 -3.79 4.30 0.30
CA SER A 100 -4.00 4.24 1.74
C SER A 100 -3.93 5.59 2.40
N PHE A 101 -4.52 5.69 3.59
CA PHE A 101 -4.46 6.87 4.45
C PHE A 101 -3.91 6.51 5.82
N SER A 102 -3.04 7.39 6.36
CA SER A 102 -2.51 7.29 7.72
C SER A 102 -1.99 5.87 8.02
N TRP A 103 -2.38 5.24 9.09
CA TRP A 103 -1.92 3.90 9.47
C TRP A 103 -2.36 2.76 8.54
N GLY A 104 -3.25 3.00 7.60
CA GLY A 104 -3.46 2.10 6.46
C GLY A 104 -2.20 1.95 5.61
N GLY A 105 -1.30 2.95 5.65
CA GLY A 105 0.02 2.90 5.03
C GLY A 105 0.89 1.75 5.52
N VAL A 106 0.80 1.38 6.81
CA VAL A 106 1.54 0.24 7.39
C VAL A 106 1.17 -1.07 6.67
N ALA A 107 -0.12 -1.41 6.67
CA ALA A 107 -0.60 -2.63 6.01
C ALA A 107 -0.31 -2.61 4.50
N THR A 108 -0.45 -1.44 3.87
CA THR A 108 -0.16 -1.26 2.45
C THR A 108 1.31 -1.52 2.13
N LEU A 109 2.25 -0.90 2.84
CA LEU A 109 3.68 -1.08 2.59
C LEU A 109 4.14 -2.51 2.89
N LEU A 110 3.61 -3.15 3.95
CA LEU A 110 3.85 -4.57 4.24
C LEU A 110 3.33 -5.49 3.12
N ALA A 111 2.17 -5.19 2.55
CA ALA A 111 1.64 -5.93 1.42
C ALA A 111 2.48 -5.73 0.16
N LEU A 112 2.89 -4.50 -0.14
CA LEU A 112 3.73 -4.17 -1.29
C LEU A 112 5.14 -4.79 -1.21
N ALA A 113 5.70 -4.91 -0.01
CA ALA A 113 6.98 -5.59 0.22
C ALA A 113 6.95 -7.09 -0.19
N GLN A 114 5.75 -7.69 -0.23
CA GLN A 114 5.54 -9.06 -0.74
C GLN A 114 5.43 -9.12 -2.28
N ARG A 115 5.58 -7.98 -2.97
CA ARG A 115 5.58 -7.86 -4.44
C ARG A 115 4.34 -8.47 -5.11
N PRO A 116 3.12 -8.03 -4.77
CA PRO A 116 1.91 -8.53 -5.41
C PRO A 116 1.95 -8.23 -6.92
N GLY A 117 1.88 -9.28 -7.74
CA GLY A 117 2.11 -9.19 -9.19
C GLY A 117 1.11 -8.31 -9.95
N ARG A 118 -0.03 -7.98 -9.35
CA ARG A 118 -1.06 -7.12 -9.97
C ARG A 118 -0.82 -5.65 -9.77
N ILE A 119 -0.33 -5.23 -8.61
CA ILE A 119 -0.18 -3.80 -8.30
C ILE A 119 0.89 -3.17 -9.18
N ARG A 120 0.52 -2.09 -9.84
CA ARG A 120 1.39 -1.29 -10.73
C ARG A 120 1.80 0.04 -10.13
N ARG A 121 0.99 0.60 -9.24
CA ARG A 121 1.23 1.86 -8.54
C ARG A 121 0.61 1.84 -7.16
N ALA A 122 1.19 2.60 -6.25
CA ALA A 122 0.62 2.80 -4.93
C ALA A 122 0.62 4.27 -4.54
N VAL A 123 -0.34 4.66 -3.70
CA VAL A 123 -0.43 6.00 -3.11
C VAL A 123 -0.57 5.86 -1.61
N VAL A 124 0.24 6.57 -0.86
CA VAL A 124 0.24 6.54 0.60
C VAL A 124 0.10 7.98 1.11
N ASN A 125 -1.02 8.24 1.75
CA ASN A 125 -1.37 9.57 2.23
C ASN A 125 -1.13 9.71 3.72
N SER A 126 -0.58 10.86 4.13
CA SER A 126 -0.43 11.27 5.54
C SER A 126 0.26 10.19 6.37
N PHE A 127 1.43 9.77 5.91
CA PHE A 127 2.23 8.73 6.53
C PHE A 127 3.73 9.03 6.44
N SER A 128 4.48 8.64 7.47
CA SER A 128 5.94 8.76 7.55
C SER A 128 6.57 7.53 8.20
N PRO A 129 7.84 7.19 7.94
CA PRO A 129 8.46 6.00 8.46
C PRO A 129 8.87 6.11 9.93
N GLN A 130 8.93 7.32 10.47
CA GLN A 130 9.38 7.58 11.85
C GLN A 130 8.28 8.21 12.70
N LEU A 131 8.35 7.94 13.99
CA LEU A 131 7.52 8.56 15.02
C LEU A 131 8.27 9.78 15.57
N ASN A 132 7.84 10.97 15.19
CA ASN A 132 8.37 12.21 15.74
C ASN A 132 7.78 12.53 17.13
N PRO A 133 8.29 13.53 17.85
CA PRO A 133 7.79 13.87 19.18
C PRO A 133 6.30 14.17 19.25
N ALA A 134 5.72 14.81 18.22
CA ALA A 134 4.28 15.11 18.17
C ALA A 134 3.44 13.83 18.02
N MET A 135 3.87 12.91 17.16
CA MET A 135 3.21 11.62 17.00
C MET A 135 3.35 10.77 18.27
N LEU A 136 4.52 10.75 18.92
CA LEU A 136 4.73 10.02 20.19
C LEU A 136 3.81 10.54 21.28
N ASP A 137 3.66 11.86 21.46
CA ASP A 137 2.71 12.46 22.42
C ASP A 137 1.27 12.02 22.11
N TYR A 138 0.86 12.13 20.84
CA TYR A 138 -0.47 11.68 20.40
C TYR A 138 -0.73 10.21 20.73
N LEU A 139 0.24 9.33 20.46
CA LEU A 139 0.11 7.90 20.71
C LEU A 139 0.07 7.55 22.20
N HIS A 140 0.91 8.17 23.03
CA HIS A 140 0.90 7.93 24.48
C HIS A 140 -0.42 8.38 25.12
N ARG A 141 -0.90 9.58 24.80
CA ARG A 141 -2.22 10.05 25.24
C ARG A 141 -3.34 9.13 24.74
N GLY A 142 -3.23 8.66 23.47
CA GLY A 142 -4.16 7.69 22.90
C GLY A 142 -4.19 6.38 23.67
N LEU A 143 -3.04 5.83 24.08
CA LEU A 143 -2.96 4.62 24.89
C LEU A 143 -3.75 4.76 26.19
N ASP A 144 -3.55 5.84 26.93
CA ASP A 144 -4.19 6.06 28.22
C ASP A 144 -5.71 6.15 28.07
N TYR A 145 -6.20 6.94 27.10
CA TYR A 145 -7.62 7.12 26.87
C TYR A 145 -8.31 5.86 26.32
N LEU A 146 -7.64 5.12 25.44
CA LEU A 146 -8.16 3.86 24.90
C LEU A 146 -8.22 2.76 25.99
N ALA A 147 -7.19 2.67 26.84
CA ALA A 147 -7.17 1.72 27.95
C ALA A 147 -8.28 1.99 28.96
N ALA A 148 -8.58 3.27 29.21
CA ALA A 148 -9.68 3.70 30.08
C ALA A 148 -11.07 3.63 29.41
N CYS A 149 -11.14 3.31 28.11
CA CYS A 149 -12.35 3.42 27.28
C CYS A 149 -13.02 4.81 27.40
N ASP A 150 -12.22 5.87 27.57
CA ASP A 150 -12.70 7.25 27.67
C ASP A 150 -13.05 7.80 26.29
N ARG A 151 -14.28 7.50 25.85
CA ARG A 151 -14.82 7.85 24.54
C ARG A 151 -14.74 9.33 24.22
N THR A 152 -14.95 10.17 25.24
CA THR A 152 -14.92 11.63 25.10
C THR A 152 -13.49 12.10 24.84
N GLN A 153 -12.53 11.63 25.61
CA GLN A 153 -11.13 12.02 25.46
C GLN A 153 -10.51 11.48 24.17
N VAL A 154 -10.86 10.25 23.74
CA VAL A 154 -10.41 9.74 22.44
C VAL A 154 -10.94 10.61 21.30
N GLY A 155 -12.22 10.97 21.31
CA GLY A 155 -12.82 11.84 20.30
C GLY A 155 -12.22 13.24 20.27
N ASN A 156 -11.99 13.84 21.45
CA ASN A 156 -11.33 15.14 21.59
C ASN A 156 -9.89 15.07 21.10
N LEU A 157 -9.12 14.07 21.53
CA LEU A 157 -7.73 13.90 21.13
C LEU A 157 -7.58 13.89 19.60
N VAL A 158 -8.38 13.09 18.90
CA VAL A 158 -8.33 13.03 17.43
C VAL A 158 -8.65 14.41 16.81
N ASN A 159 -9.67 15.11 17.29
CA ASN A 159 -10.08 16.41 16.73
C ASN A 159 -9.13 17.57 17.04
N GLU A 160 -8.45 17.54 18.19
CA GLU A 160 -7.51 18.59 18.63
C GLU A 160 -6.11 18.41 18.01
N THR A 161 -5.79 17.19 17.58
CA THR A 161 -4.49 16.81 17.04
C THR A 161 -4.55 16.62 15.52
N ILE A 162 -4.59 15.39 15.05
CA ILE A 162 -4.59 15.08 13.61
C ILE A 162 -5.79 15.69 12.87
N GLY A 163 -6.94 15.84 13.55
CA GLY A 163 -8.16 16.47 13.01
C GLY A 163 -8.22 17.99 13.19
N ARG A 164 -7.12 18.64 13.63
CA ARG A 164 -7.11 20.05 14.00
C ARG A 164 -7.66 20.98 12.91
N TYR A 165 -7.37 20.70 11.67
CA TYR A 165 -7.76 21.52 10.51
C TYR A 165 -9.05 21.09 9.83
N LEU A 166 -9.72 20.04 10.33
CA LEU A 166 -11.02 19.65 9.81
C LEU A 166 -12.07 20.76 9.99
N PRO A 167 -12.95 20.98 9.01
CA PRO A 167 -14.12 21.84 9.18
C PRO A 167 -14.99 21.41 10.37
N GLN A 168 -15.66 22.35 11.00
CA GLN A 168 -16.45 22.09 12.22
C GLN A 168 -17.50 20.97 12.05
N LEU A 169 -18.09 20.88 10.86
CA LEU A 169 -19.05 19.81 10.56
C LEU A 169 -18.36 18.44 10.59
N PHE A 170 -17.20 18.32 9.94
CA PHE A 170 -16.40 17.09 9.93
C PHE A 170 -15.89 16.74 11.33
N LYS A 171 -15.46 17.71 12.15
CA LYS A 171 -15.10 17.48 13.57
C LYS A 171 -16.25 16.88 14.36
N ARG A 172 -17.49 17.35 14.15
CA ARG A 172 -18.67 16.78 14.83
C ARG A 172 -18.94 15.34 14.40
N TYR A 173 -18.84 15.05 13.09
CA TYR A 173 -19.02 13.68 12.59
C TYR A 173 -17.91 12.76 13.10
N ASN A 174 -16.66 13.20 13.02
CA ASN A 174 -15.51 12.46 13.50
C ASN A 174 -15.61 12.17 15.01
N PHE A 175 -15.92 13.17 15.82
CA PHE A 175 -16.15 13.00 17.26
C PHE A 175 -17.25 11.97 17.54
N ARG A 176 -18.40 12.11 16.89
CA ARG A 176 -19.52 11.17 17.06
C ARG A 176 -19.11 9.76 16.65
N HIS A 177 -18.45 9.61 15.53
CA HIS A 177 -17.98 8.30 15.04
C HIS A 177 -17.01 7.68 16.05
N VAL A 178 -15.92 8.36 16.38
CA VAL A 178 -14.86 7.84 17.25
C VAL A 178 -15.38 7.53 18.65
N SER A 179 -16.24 8.40 19.22
CA SER A 179 -16.81 8.15 20.56
C SER A 179 -17.93 7.10 20.56
N SER A 180 -18.46 6.69 19.40
CA SER A 180 -19.44 5.61 19.30
C SER A 180 -18.84 4.22 19.07
N LEU A 181 -17.55 4.12 18.80
CA LEU A 181 -16.85 2.85 18.63
C LEU A 181 -16.96 2.01 19.90
N ASP A 182 -17.01 0.70 19.76
CA ASP A 182 -17.12 -0.18 20.93
C ASP A 182 -15.74 -0.48 21.56
N GLU A 183 -15.79 -1.17 22.68
CA GLU A 183 -14.59 -1.52 23.45
C GLU A 183 -13.61 -2.39 22.65
N HIS A 184 -14.13 -3.25 21.77
CA HIS A 184 -13.29 -4.08 20.93
C HIS A 184 -12.47 -3.26 19.93
N GLU A 185 -13.09 -2.26 19.28
CA GLU A 185 -12.38 -1.35 18.37
C GLU A 185 -11.31 -0.53 19.12
N TYR A 186 -11.59 -0.12 20.37
CA TYR A 186 -10.62 0.54 21.22
C TYR A 186 -9.46 -0.38 21.63
N HIS A 187 -9.75 -1.63 22.00
CA HIS A 187 -8.72 -2.63 22.31
C HIS A 187 -7.84 -2.93 21.07
N GLN A 188 -8.44 -3.02 19.87
CA GLN A 188 -7.70 -3.20 18.63
C GLN A 188 -6.75 -2.02 18.39
N MET A 189 -7.23 -0.78 18.59
CA MET A 189 -6.39 0.40 18.40
C MET A 189 -5.29 0.50 19.44
N HIS A 190 -5.61 0.22 20.72
CA HIS A 190 -4.63 0.14 21.81
C HIS A 190 -3.54 -0.90 21.50
N PHE A 191 -3.92 -2.07 21.00
CA PHE A 191 -2.98 -3.10 20.56
C PHE A 191 -2.05 -2.57 19.45
N HIS A 192 -2.58 -1.95 18.40
CA HIS A 192 -1.77 -1.39 17.32
C HIS A 192 -0.79 -0.32 17.79
N ILE A 193 -1.21 0.59 18.67
CA ILE A 193 -0.31 1.61 19.23
C ILE A 193 0.85 0.94 19.98
N ARG A 194 0.57 -0.06 20.80
CA ARG A 194 1.61 -0.79 21.55
C ARG A 194 2.59 -1.49 20.62
N GLU A 195 2.09 -2.12 19.54
CA GLU A 195 2.94 -2.75 18.53
C GLU A 195 3.87 -1.71 17.89
N VAL A 196 3.31 -0.59 17.43
CA VAL A 196 4.09 0.48 16.77
C VAL A 196 5.15 1.09 17.71
N LEU A 197 4.81 1.32 18.98
CA LEU A 197 5.78 1.85 19.96
C LEU A 197 6.90 0.85 20.33
N ARG A 198 6.70 -0.45 20.07
CA ARG A 198 7.71 -1.50 20.29
C ARG A 198 8.55 -1.80 19.05
N LEU A 199 8.09 -1.36 17.88
CA LEU A 199 8.82 -1.63 16.64
C LEU A 199 10.20 -0.95 16.70
N ASN A 200 11.22 -1.73 16.39
CA ASN A 200 12.49 -1.17 15.95
C ASN A 200 12.28 -0.62 14.53
N ALA A 201 12.38 0.70 14.38
CA ALA A 201 12.14 1.37 13.11
C ALA A 201 12.99 0.78 11.97
N ASP A 202 14.21 0.37 12.24
CA ASP A 202 15.14 -0.16 11.23
C ASP A 202 14.66 -1.50 10.67
N SER A 203 14.30 -2.45 11.52
CA SER A 203 13.85 -3.79 11.08
C SER A 203 12.53 -3.76 10.32
N TYR A 204 11.64 -2.82 10.67
CA TYR A 204 10.35 -2.64 10.01
C TYR A 204 10.51 -2.07 8.60
N THR A 205 11.40 -1.09 8.43
CA THR A 205 11.59 -0.40 7.15
C THR A 205 12.48 -1.15 6.17
N GLU A 206 13.36 -2.07 6.64
CA GLU A 206 14.22 -2.89 5.78
C GLU A 206 13.44 -3.66 4.70
N SER A 207 12.25 -4.17 5.03
CA SER A 207 11.40 -4.89 4.08
C SER A 207 10.93 -4.03 2.90
N PHE A 208 10.87 -2.71 3.07
CA PHE A 208 10.36 -1.79 2.04
C PHE A 208 11.33 -1.62 0.86
N ALA A 209 12.61 -1.92 1.03
CA ALA A 209 13.58 -1.98 -0.08
C ALA A 209 13.17 -2.98 -1.18
N GLY A 210 12.30 -3.93 -0.85
CA GLY A 210 11.72 -4.88 -1.81
C GLY A 210 10.62 -4.29 -2.69
N ILE A 211 10.13 -3.07 -2.44
CA ILE A 211 9.08 -2.44 -3.23
C ILE A 211 9.67 -1.86 -4.51
N GLU A 212 9.30 -2.41 -5.66
CA GLU A 212 9.85 -2.07 -6.98
C GLU A 212 8.91 -1.22 -7.84
N ILE A 213 7.66 -1.04 -7.40
CA ILE A 213 6.66 -0.23 -8.11
C ILE A 213 6.76 1.25 -7.71
N PRO A 214 6.29 2.19 -8.57
CA PRO A 214 6.16 3.59 -8.19
C PRO A 214 5.20 3.76 -7.01
N VAL A 215 5.61 4.53 -5.99
CA VAL A 215 4.81 4.88 -4.82
C VAL A 215 4.79 6.39 -4.63
N LEU A 216 3.61 6.99 -4.67
CA LEU A 216 3.42 8.41 -4.37
C LEU A 216 3.09 8.58 -2.88
N PHE A 217 3.88 9.38 -2.18
CA PHE A 217 3.58 9.83 -0.83
C PHE A 217 3.02 11.25 -0.87
N MET A 218 1.84 11.46 -0.28
CA MET A 218 1.22 12.80 -0.19
C MET A 218 1.00 13.16 1.28
N ASN A 219 1.58 14.27 1.71
CA ASN A 219 1.45 14.75 3.09
C ASN A 219 1.06 16.23 3.10
N GLY A 220 0.25 16.61 4.10
CA GLY A 220 -0.13 17.99 4.30
C GLY A 220 1.03 18.84 4.83
N GLU A 221 1.15 20.07 4.32
CA GLU A 221 2.20 21.03 4.72
C GLU A 221 2.16 21.36 6.24
N LEU A 222 0.94 21.37 6.81
CA LEU A 222 0.68 21.69 8.21
C LEU A 222 0.58 20.46 9.11
N ASP A 223 0.77 19.26 8.56
CA ASP A 223 0.75 18.02 9.34
C ASP A 223 2.05 17.88 10.12
N ILE A 224 1.99 18.13 11.42
CA ILE A 224 3.13 17.98 12.33
C ILE A 224 3.33 16.53 12.82
N TYR A 225 2.38 15.62 12.55
CA TYR A 225 2.40 14.22 12.97
C TYR A 225 3.08 13.30 11.98
N THR A 226 2.85 13.57 10.67
CA THR A 226 3.49 12.86 9.55
C THR A 226 3.97 13.88 8.54
N THR A 227 5.07 14.56 8.87
CA THR A 227 5.53 15.73 8.10
C THR A 227 5.98 15.34 6.68
N PRO A 228 5.82 16.24 5.69
CA PRO A 228 6.38 16.01 4.34
C PRO A 228 7.90 15.81 4.35
N HIS A 229 8.60 16.37 5.34
CA HIS A 229 10.04 16.19 5.49
C HIS A 229 10.40 14.75 5.86
N GLU A 230 9.73 14.21 6.87
CA GLU A 230 9.94 12.82 7.31
C GLU A 230 9.49 11.82 6.25
N ALA A 231 8.37 12.07 5.58
CA ALA A 231 7.90 11.22 4.49
C ALA A 231 8.96 11.03 3.39
N ARG A 232 9.78 12.05 3.09
CA ARG A 232 10.85 11.96 2.09
C ARG A 232 11.93 10.94 2.42
N GLN A 233 12.02 10.47 3.67
CA GLN A 233 12.94 9.40 4.05
C GLN A 233 12.61 8.07 3.37
N PHE A 234 11.34 7.86 2.94
CA PHE A 234 10.99 6.71 2.11
C PHE A 234 11.77 6.67 0.79
N GLY A 235 12.30 7.79 0.29
CA GLY A 235 13.17 7.82 -0.88
C GLY A 235 14.49 7.07 -0.72
N GLN A 236 14.93 6.84 0.51
CA GLN A 236 16.09 6.00 0.81
C GLN A 236 15.74 4.51 0.88
N LEU A 237 14.46 4.18 1.10
CA LEU A 237 13.96 2.82 1.30
C LEU A 237 13.30 2.25 0.04
N ILE A 238 12.59 3.09 -0.72
CA ILE A 238 11.78 2.70 -1.87
C ILE A 238 12.28 3.44 -3.12
N ARG A 239 12.88 2.71 -4.04
CA ARG A 239 13.53 3.29 -5.23
C ARG A 239 12.59 4.12 -6.11
N GLY A 240 11.32 3.76 -6.19
CA GLY A 240 10.29 4.43 -6.99
C GLY A 240 9.43 5.43 -6.20
N ALA A 241 9.91 5.92 -5.03
CA ALA A 241 9.15 6.85 -4.22
C ALA A 241 9.10 8.24 -4.83
N GLU A 242 7.89 8.79 -4.96
CA GLU A 242 7.59 10.16 -5.36
C GLU A 242 6.91 10.90 -4.20
N PHE A 243 7.08 12.21 -4.09
CA PHE A 243 6.58 12.98 -2.95
C PHE A 243 5.84 14.22 -3.41
N HIS A 244 4.64 14.42 -2.84
CA HIS A 244 3.86 15.62 -3.08
C HIS A 244 3.39 16.23 -1.75
N THR A 245 3.58 17.55 -1.58
CA THR A 245 3.12 18.28 -0.41
C THR A 245 1.85 19.04 -0.74
N ILE A 246 0.77 18.79 0.01
CA ILE A 246 -0.50 19.49 -0.13
C ILE A 246 -0.44 20.76 0.72
N ARG A 247 -0.42 21.91 0.04
CA ARG A 247 -0.26 23.22 0.69
C ARG A 247 -1.45 23.58 1.56
N ASN A 248 -1.18 24.20 2.71
CA ASN A 248 -2.17 24.62 3.70
C ASN A 248 -3.06 23.51 4.24
N ALA A 249 -2.68 22.25 4.09
CA ALA A 249 -3.42 21.09 4.61
C ALA A 249 -2.67 20.45 5.78
N GLY A 250 -3.42 19.93 6.74
CA GLY A 250 -2.92 19.06 7.81
C GLY A 250 -3.01 17.58 7.42
N HIS A 251 -3.45 16.75 8.36
CA HIS A 251 -3.45 15.29 8.20
C HIS A 251 -4.51 14.77 7.21
N PHE A 252 -5.68 15.42 7.15
CA PHE A 252 -6.82 15.00 6.31
C PHE A 252 -6.83 15.75 4.98
N ILE A 253 -5.80 15.53 4.16
CA ILE A 253 -5.45 16.29 2.96
C ILE A 253 -6.57 16.45 1.90
N ASP A 254 -7.56 15.55 1.90
CA ASP A 254 -8.62 15.54 0.87
C ASP A 254 -10.00 16.00 1.39
N VAL A 255 -10.11 16.40 2.68
CA VAL A 255 -11.40 16.82 3.27
C VAL A 255 -11.34 18.10 4.09
N GLU A 256 -10.16 18.66 4.36
CA GLU A 256 -10.04 19.83 5.22
C GLU A 256 -10.61 21.09 4.57
N HIS A 257 -10.32 21.34 3.30
CA HIS A 257 -10.90 22.45 2.54
C HIS A 257 -10.77 22.22 1.03
N LYS A 258 -11.54 22.99 0.25
CA LYS A 258 -11.65 22.81 -1.20
C LYS A 258 -10.29 22.85 -1.93
N ALA A 259 -9.40 23.77 -1.55
CA ALA A 259 -8.09 23.87 -2.23
C ALA A 259 -7.18 22.67 -1.94
N ALA A 260 -7.20 22.12 -0.71
CA ALA A 260 -6.46 20.91 -0.37
C ALA A 260 -7.01 19.71 -1.13
N TRP A 261 -8.32 19.54 -1.14
CA TRP A 261 -8.97 18.50 -1.94
C TRP A 261 -8.59 18.58 -3.43
N GLN A 262 -8.62 19.76 -4.04
CA GLN A 262 -8.27 19.94 -5.45
C GLN A 262 -6.80 19.57 -5.72
N GLN A 263 -5.87 20.04 -4.87
CA GLN A 263 -4.44 19.69 -4.98
C GLN A 263 -4.23 18.17 -4.86
N THR A 264 -4.90 17.52 -3.89
CA THR A 264 -4.83 16.07 -3.69
C THR A 264 -5.33 15.32 -4.93
N GLN A 265 -6.48 15.72 -5.47
CA GLN A 265 -7.04 15.13 -6.70
C GLN A 265 -6.09 15.30 -7.89
N ASP A 266 -5.57 16.52 -8.11
CA ASP A 266 -4.71 16.83 -9.25
C ASP A 266 -3.40 16.02 -9.19
N ALA A 267 -2.74 15.99 -8.02
CA ALA A 267 -1.52 15.22 -7.82
C ALA A 267 -1.75 13.72 -8.01
N LEU A 268 -2.81 13.19 -7.43
CA LEU A 268 -3.20 11.78 -7.54
C LEU A 268 -3.46 11.39 -9.00
N LEU A 269 -4.33 12.12 -9.69
CA LEU A 269 -4.68 11.80 -11.07
C LEU A 269 -3.51 12.00 -12.03
N ALA A 270 -2.62 12.95 -11.76
CA ALA A 270 -1.39 13.12 -12.54
C ALA A 270 -0.45 11.92 -12.41
N PHE A 271 -0.24 11.44 -11.16
CA PHE A 271 0.58 10.25 -10.88
C PHE A 271 -0.02 8.97 -11.48
N LEU A 272 -1.34 8.81 -11.38
CA LEU A 272 -2.02 7.59 -11.83
C LEU A 272 -2.26 7.53 -13.35
N ARG A 273 -2.04 8.63 -14.09
CA ARG A 273 -2.14 8.58 -15.57
C ARG A 273 -1.20 7.52 -16.13
N PRO A 274 -1.65 6.70 -17.10
CA PRO A 274 -0.76 5.82 -17.81
C PRO A 274 0.40 6.65 -18.37
N GLN A 275 1.62 6.33 -18.00
CA GLN A 275 2.77 6.90 -18.72
C GLN A 275 2.59 6.47 -20.16
N ARG A 276 2.50 7.43 -21.10
CA ARG A 276 2.64 7.13 -22.52
C ARG A 276 4.00 6.44 -22.63
N THR A 277 3.99 5.12 -22.86
CA THR A 277 5.18 4.43 -23.31
C THR A 277 5.64 5.21 -24.52
N GLN A 278 6.80 5.88 -24.42
CA GLN A 278 7.44 6.39 -25.63
C GLN A 278 7.50 5.20 -26.59
N PRO A 279 7.01 5.33 -27.82
CA PRO A 279 7.15 4.25 -28.78
C PRO A 279 8.63 3.87 -28.76
N LEU A 280 8.91 2.60 -28.48
CA LEU A 280 10.27 2.05 -28.64
C LEU A 280 10.77 2.59 -29.96
N ASN A 281 11.90 3.30 -29.95
CA ASN A 281 12.54 3.79 -31.16
C ASN A 281 12.43 2.68 -32.20
N PRO A 282 11.95 3.00 -33.43
CA PRO A 282 11.76 1.97 -34.43
C PRO A 282 13.07 1.18 -34.54
N ILE A 283 12.99 -0.12 -34.32
CA ILE A 283 14.11 -1.04 -34.45
C ILE A 283 14.81 -0.67 -35.74
N TYR A 284 16.05 -0.21 -35.64
CA TYR A 284 16.92 0.04 -36.80
C TYR A 284 16.87 -1.19 -37.70
N ARG A 285 16.13 -1.13 -38.80
CA ARG A 285 16.20 -2.13 -39.85
C ARG A 285 17.50 -1.82 -40.60
N PRO A 286 18.51 -2.71 -40.56
CA PRO A 286 19.66 -2.54 -41.40
C PRO A 286 19.18 -2.54 -42.87
N SER A 287 19.61 -1.56 -43.63
CA SER A 287 19.34 -1.50 -45.08
C SER A 287 19.72 -2.83 -45.72
N PRO A 288 18.94 -3.35 -46.69
CA PRO A 288 19.29 -4.57 -47.35
C PRO A 288 20.63 -4.36 -48.07
N THR A 289 21.64 -5.11 -47.63
CA THR A 289 22.94 -5.19 -48.30
C THR A 289 22.77 -5.67 -49.71
N ALA A 290 23.39 -4.97 -50.66
CA ALA A 290 23.44 -5.32 -52.09
C ALA A 290 23.95 -6.78 -52.27
N PRO A 291 23.49 -7.48 -53.31
CA PRO A 291 23.84 -8.88 -53.53
C PRO A 291 25.34 -9.04 -53.79
N ALA A 292 25.96 -9.92 -52.99
CA ALA A 292 27.36 -10.30 -53.18
C ALA A 292 27.55 -11.09 -54.47
N SER A 293 28.52 -10.69 -55.28
CA SER A 293 28.96 -11.38 -56.48
C SER A 293 29.43 -12.82 -56.18
N PRO A 294 29.21 -13.78 -57.08
CA PRO A 294 29.53 -15.18 -56.83
C PRO A 294 31.05 -15.42 -56.82
N ARG A 295 31.56 -15.92 -55.74
CA ARG A 295 32.95 -16.43 -55.62
C ARG A 295 33.02 -17.83 -56.16
N ARG A 296 34.02 -18.05 -57.06
CA ARG A 296 34.41 -19.36 -57.67
C ARG A 296 34.79 -20.38 -56.57
N PRO A 297 34.51 -21.67 -56.75
CA PRO A 297 34.88 -22.73 -55.85
C PRO A 297 36.38 -23.01 -55.83
N ARG A 298 36.91 -23.08 -54.57
CA ARG A 298 38.31 -23.53 -54.35
C ARG A 298 38.30 -25.05 -54.09
N GLN A 299 39.11 -25.77 -54.79
CA GLN A 299 39.29 -27.22 -54.76
C GLN A 299 39.77 -27.65 -53.31
N LEU A 300 39.18 -28.71 -52.83
CA LEU A 300 39.58 -29.47 -51.66
C LEU A 300 40.72 -30.42 -52.03
N THR A 301 41.82 -30.30 -51.28
CA THR A 301 42.82 -31.37 -51.20
C THR A 301 42.66 -32.11 -49.90
N ALA A 302 42.45 -33.41 -50.00
CA ALA A 302 42.37 -34.34 -48.83
C ALA A 302 43.75 -34.69 -48.37
N THR A 303 43.94 -34.75 -47.06
CA THR A 303 44.94 -35.63 -46.41
C THR A 303 44.40 -36.16 -45.11
N ALA A 304 44.76 -37.38 -44.90
CA ALA A 304 44.19 -38.40 -44.03
C ALA A 304 44.66 -38.44 -42.59
N THR A 305 43.87 -39.18 -41.80
CA THR A 305 44.22 -40.11 -40.70
C THR A 305 44.61 -39.54 -39.35
N GLY A 306 43.88 -40.02 -38.37
CA GLY A 306 44.21 -39.97 -36.92
C GLY A 306 43.05 -40.52 -36.09
N SER A 307 43.19 -41.77 -35.67
CA SER A 307 42.27 -42.58 -34.86
C SER A 307 42.10 -42.07 -33.43
N PRO A 308 41.03 -42.48 -32.71
CA PRO A 308 40.62 -41.83 -31.47
C PRO A 308 41.25 -42.47 -30.20
N ALA A 309 41.43 -41.68 -29.14
CA ALA A 309 41.76 -42.15 -27.82
C ALA A 309 40.60 -41.84 -26.82
N PRO A 310 40.50 -42.57 -25.70
CA PRO A 310 39.22 -42.84 -25.06
C PRO A 310 38.75 -41.80 -24.02
N LEU A 311 37.46 -41.80 -23.80
CA LEU A 311 36.69 -41.04 -22.82
C LEU A 311 37.16 -41.31 -21.38
N ALA A 312 37.52 -40.25 -20.66
CA ALA A 312 37.69 -40.26 -19.21
C ALA A 312 36.39 -39.73 -18.55
N GLU A 313 35.81 -40.59 -17.78
CA GLU A 313 34.68 -40.27 -16.87
C GLU A 313 35.06 -39.20 -15.86
N LYS A 314 34.25 -38.17 -15.70
CA LYS A 314 34.31 -37.22 -14.57
C LYS A 314 33.24 -37.57 -13.55
N PRO A 315 33.56 -37.55 -12.26
CA PRO A 315 32.64 -37.96 -11.21
C PRO A 315 31.53 -36.91 -10.95
N ALA A 316 30.36 -37.41 -10.59
CA ALA A 316 29.18 -36.68 -10.20
C ALA A 316 29.43 -35.68 -9.06
N LYS A 317 29.05 -34.41 -9.25
CA LYS A 317 29.05 -33.42 -8.17
C LYS A 317 27.79 -33.61 -7.32
N SER A 318 28.05 -33.92 -6.03
CA SER A 318 27.13 -33.93 -4.93
C SER A 318 26.38 -32.58 -4.82
N THR A 319 25.06 -32.62 -4.92
CA THR A 319 24.18 -31.49 -4.63
C THR A 319 24.06 -31.34 -3.09
N LYS A 320 24.64 -30.30 -2.55
CA LYS A 320 24.34 -29.85 -1.18
C LYS A 320 22.95 -29.23 -1.15
N PRO A 321 22.14 -29.49 -0.10
CA PRO A 321 20.84 -28.86 0.06
C PRO A 321 21.00 -27.36 0.34
N ARG A 322 20.14 -26.54 -0.27
CA ARG A 322 20.02 -25.11 0.01
C ARG A 322 19.60 -24.90 1.46
N PRO A 323 20.16 -23.92 2.19
CA PRO A 323 19.70 -23.59 3.53
C PRO A 323 18.26 -23.06 3.46
N GLY A 324 17.40 -23.66 4.31
CA GLY A 324 16.03 -23.21 4.50
C GLY A 324 16.01 -21.76 5.00
N LEU A 325 15.08 -20.97 4.47
CA LEU A 325 14.71 -19.68 5.00
C LEU A 325 14.27 -19.86 6.46
N HIS A 326 15.10 -19.43 7.39
CA HIS A 326 14.71 -19.25 8.79
C HIS A 326 13.76 -18.06 8.85
N LEU A 327 12.50 -18.35 9.09
CA LEU A 327 11.56 -17.37 9.62
C LEU A 327 12.01 -17.01 11.04
N PRO A 328 12.04 -15.72 11.41
CA PRO A 328 12.35 -15.35 12.79
C PRO A 328 11.30 -15.89 13.75
N PRO A 329 11.66 -16.17 15.02
CA PRO A 329 10.77 -16.77 15.98
C PRO A 329 9.58 -15.85 16.25
N ARG A 330 8.41 -16.49 16.33
CA ARG A 330 7.15 -15.85 16.79
C ARG A 330 7.40 -15.23 18.16
N ILE A 331 7.32 -13.91 18.23
CA ILE A 331 7.21 -13.21 19.50
C ILE A 331 5.70 -13.00 19.73
N TRP A 332 5.27 -13.51 20.87
CA TRP A 332 3.90 -13.52 21.40
C TRP A 332 3.28 -12.13 21.52
#